data_d38af054708e0067f826749483f9d264
#
_entry.id   d38af054708e0067f826749483f9d264
#
_cell.length_a   1.000
_cell.length_b   1.000
_cell.length_c   1.000
_cell.angle_alpha   90.00
_cell.angle_beta   90.00
_cell.angle_gamma   90.00
#
_symmetry.space_group_name_H-M   'P 1'
#
loop_
_entity.id
_entity.type
_entity.pdbx_description
1 polymer ?
#
loop_
_entity_poly.entity_id
_entity_poly.type
_entity_poly.pdbx_seq_one_letter_code
_entity_poly.pdbx_strand_id
1 'polypeptide(L)'
;MKKLLFALFALYLFVPAAKAQDDEVRPRAIGVSFFLNDFTTASRIRTTSLSSVLNTKSWGKLRDMSPGLAVTYFRGLRKHVDVSATLGGSFVNYPMTNRTFTNNSLLLEANAALQLKMVSEKFWMQPYITAGIGGHKYKSYYGAFMPLGLGFKVNFFDDAHLFVNSTYRVPLTTETANYHFQHNIGIAGRIGKKKEVAPPPPPPPPPPPSDRDGDGIIDDVDKCPDTK
;
A
#
# COMPACT_ATOMS: atom_id res chain seq x y z
N MET A 1 -10.04 -10.27 -24.61
CA MET A 1 -8.58 -10.12 -24.46
C MET A 1 -8.07 -8.77 -25.00
N LYS A 2 -8.40 -8.34 -26.23
CA LYS A 2 -7.92 -7.05 -26.78
C LYS A 2 -8.32 -5.81 -25.96
N LYS A 3 -9.52 -5.77 -25.38
CA LYS A 3 -10.00 -4.65 -24.53
C LYS A 3 -9.26 -4.53 -23.21
N LEU A 4 -8.80 -5.65 -22.62
CA LEU A 4 -8.02 -5.66 -21.38
C LEU A 4 -6.58 -5.17 -21.61
N LEU A 5 -5.98 -5.54 -22.75
CA LEU A 5 -4.66 -5.03 -23.17
C LEU A 5 -4.69 -3.52 -23.42
N PHE A 6 -5.78 -3.00 -23.99
CA PHE A 6 -5.94 -1.57 -24.26
C PHE A 6 -6.11 -0.77 -22.96
N ALA A 7 -6.82 -1.32 -21.96
CA ALA A 7 -6.95 -0.70 -20.64
C ALA A 7 -5.61 -0.66 -19.89
N LEU A 8 -4.81 -1.73 -19.96
CA LEU A 8 -3.46 -1.78 -19.39
C LEU A 8 -2.49 -0.83 -20.10
N PHE A 9 -2.59 -0.70 -21.42
CA PHE A 9 -1.78 0.24 -22.22
C PHE A 9 -2.18 1.69 -21.97
N ALA A 10 -3.47 1.98 -21.82
CA ALA A 10 -3.96 3.31 -21.45
C ALA A 10 -3.50 3.72 -20.04
N LEU A 11 -3.45 2.76 -19.10
CA LEU A 11 -2.91 3.01 -17.75
C LEU A 11 -1.41 3.35 -17.78
N TYR A 12 -0.66 2.78 -18.71
CA TYR A 12 0.78 3.04 -18.89
C TYR A 12 1.06 4.44 -19.46
N LEU A 13 0.16 4.98 -20.31
CA LEU A 13 0.30 6.32 -20.89
C LEU A 13 0.02 7.46 -19.89
N PHE A 14 -0.62 7.17 -18.76
CA PHE A 14 -0.87 8.15 -17.70
C PHE A 14 0.23 8.20 -16.63
N VAL A 15 1.34 7.47 -16.79
CA VAL A 15 2.51 7.64 -15.92
C VAL A 15 3.29 8.86 -16.42
N PRO A 16 3.17 10.04 -15.79
CA PRO A 16 4.02 11.16 -16.16
C PRO A 16 5.47 10.74 -15.93
N ALA A 17 6.34 11.02 -16.90
CA ALA A 17 7.77 10.85 -16.77
C ALA A 17 8.24 11.68 -15.55
N ALA A 18 8.28 11.05 -14.39
CA ALA A 18 8.70 11.68 -13.15
C ALA A 18 10.18 11.97 -13.27
N LYS A 19 10.53 13.26 -13.40
CA LYS A 19 11.90 13.75 -13.19
C LYS A 19 12.38 13.23 -11.83
N ALA A 20 13.61 12.76 -11.78
CA ALA A 20 14.28 12.32 -10.57
C ALA A 20 14.18 13.42 -9.50
N GLN A 21 13.28 13.24 -8.57
CA GLN A 21 13.15 14.05 -7.37
C GLN A 21 13.26 13.09 -6.19
N ASP A 22 13.89 13.55 -5.12
CA ASP A 22 14.24 12.82 -3.91
C ASP A 22 13.33 11.59 -3.63
N ASP A 23 13.99 10.43 -3.45
CA ASP A 23 13.33 9.15 -3.19
C ASP A 23 12.66 9.17 -1.81
N GLU A 24 11.50 9.79 -1.74
CA GLU A 24 10.71 9.82 -0.52
C GLU A 24 10.16 8.42 -0.24
N VAL A 25 10.71 7.80 0.79
CA VAL A 25 10.33 6.47 1.25
C VAL A 25 9.26 6.61 2.33
N ARG A 26 8.20 5.85 2.23
CA ARG A 26 7.10 5.86 3.21
C ARG A 26 7.62 5.67 4.64
N PRO A 27 7.28 6.56 5.57
CA PRO A 27 7.63 6.40 6.97
C PRO A 27 6.96 5.16 7.57
N ARG A 28 7.46 4.74 8.72
CA ARG A 28 6.85 3.65 9.48
C ARG A 28 5.45 4.07 9.92
N ALA A 29 4.49 3.16 9.78
CA ALA A 29 3.11 3.39 10.19
C ALA A 29 2.51 2.13 10.82
N ILE A 30 1.57 2.33 11.73
CA ILE A 30 0.69 1.27 12.25
C ILE A 30 -0.73 1.61 11.84
N GLY A 31 -1.45 0.60 11.36
CA GLY A 31 -2.85 0.72 11.00
C GLY A 31 -3.71 -0.32 11.69
N VAL A 32 -4.97 0.03 11.85
CA VAL A 32 -6.04 -0.89 12.23
C VAL A 32 -6.99 -1.03 11.07
N SER A 33 -7.48 -2.25 10.86
CA SER A 33 -8.40 -2.52 9.77
C SER A 33 -9.50 -3.48 10.18
N PHE A 34 -10.65 -3.29 9.57
CA PHE A 34 -11.72 -4.26 9.49
C PHE A 34 -11.53 -5.07 8.22
N PHE A 35 -11.74 -6.39 8.30
CA PHE A 35 -11.68 -7.23 7.14
C PHE A 35 -12.84 -8.23 7.07
N LEU A 36 -13.06 -8.75 5.86
CA LEU A 36 -14.05 -9.76 5.55
C LEU A 36 -13.38 -10.94 4.84
N ASN A 37 -13.55 -12.13 5.36
CA ASN A 37 -13.12 -13.38 4.71
C ASN A 37 -14.23 -13.92 3.82
N ASP A 38 -13.97 -14.04 2.52
CA ASP A 38 -14.91 -14.56 1.53
C ASP A 38 -14.43 -15.91 0.99
N PHE A 39 -14.97 -16.96 1.56
CA PHE A 39 -14.75 -18.34 1.10
C PHE A 39 -15.64 -18.70 -0.09
N THR A 40 -16.80 -18.07 -0.20
CA THR A 40 -17.82 -18.38 -1.22
C THR A 40 -17.34 -18.03 -2.61
N THR A 41 -16.86 -16.79 -2.82
CA THR A 41 -16.33 -16.39 -4.12
C THR A 41 -15.11 -17.21 -4.52
N ALA A 42 -14.19 -17.46 -3.58
CA ALA A 42 -13.02 -18.28 -3.84
C ALA A 42 -13.38 -19.70 -4.26
N SER A 43 -14.32 -20.33 -3.56
CA SER A 43 -14.83 -21.67 -3.90
C SER A 43 -15.46 -21.69 -5.30
N ARG A 44 -16.31 -20.71 -5.62
CA ARG A 44 -16.97 -20.62 -6.94
C ARG A 44 -15.97 -20.43 -8.08
N ILE A 45 -14.97 -19.57 -7.91
CA ILE A 45 -13.91 -19.40 -8.93
C ILE A 45 -13.17 -20.70 -9.18
N ARG A 46 -12.91 -21.50 -8.15
CA ARG A 46 -12.21 -22.78 -8.28
C ARG A 46 -13.05 -23.89 -8.89
N THR A 47 -14.35 -23.90 -8.64
CA THR A 47 -15.26 -24.93 -9.18
C THR A 47 -15.76 -24.60 -10.59
N THR A 48 -15.73 -23.33 -10.99
CA THR A 48 -16.14 -22.88 -12.32
C THR A 48 -14.99 -22.17 -13.04
N SER A 49 -15.00 -20.85 -13.01
CA SER A 49 -13.89 -19.97 -13.46
C SER A 49 -14.15 -18.54 -13.01
N LEU A 50 -13.11 -17.71 -12.99
CA LEU A 50 -13.26 -16.28 -12.73
C LEU A 50 -14.20 -15.61 -13.74
N SER A 51 -14.09 -15.96 -15.03
CA SER A 51 -14.95 -15.44 -16.09
C SER A 51 -16.42 -15.79 -15.86
N SER A 52 -16.71 -17.02 -15.42
CA SER A 52 -18.07 -17.45 -15.10
C SER A 52 -18.64 -16.65 -13.93
N VAL A 53 -17.90 -16.52 -12.83
CA VAL A 53 -18.33 -15.75 -11.65
C VAL A 53 -18.60 -14.29 -12.00
N LEU A 54 -17.76 -13.68 -12.85
CA LEU A 54 -17.95 -12.30 -13.32
C LEU A 54 -19.20 -12.15 -14.17
N ASN A 55 -19.41 -13.05 -15.14
CA ASN A 55 -20.55 -12.98 -16.07
C ASN A 55 -21.89 -13.25 -15.38
N THR A 56 -21.92 -14.21 -14.45
CA THR A 56 -23.13 -14.57 -13.69
C THR A 56 -23.34 -13.73 -12.44
N LYS A 57 -22.41 -12.79 -12.13
CA LYS A 57 -22.43 -11.96 -10.90
C LYS A 57 -22.61 -12.78 -9.63
N SER A 58 -22.02 -13.98 -9.58
CA SER A 58 -22.19 -14.93 -8.49
C SER A 58 -21.11 -14.83 -7.41
N TRP A 59 -20.80 -13.62 -6.97
CA TRP A 59 -19.91 -13.38 -5.82
C TRP A 59 -20.59 -13.72 -4.49
N GLY A 60 -19.78 -13.87 -3.46
CA GLY A 60 -20.25 -13.95 -2.07
C GLY A 60 -21.00 -12.67 -1.68
N LYS A 61 -22.07 -12.82 -0.93
CA LYS A 61 -22.77 -11.69 -0.35
C LYS A 61 -22.08 -11.28 0.93
N LEU A 62 -22.09 -9.99 1.29
CA LEU A 62 -21.47 -9.48 2.52
C LEU A 62 -21.91 -10.24 3.78
N ARG A 63 -23.18 -10.68 3.83
CA ARG A 63 -23.71 -11.45 4.96
C ARG A 63 -23.11 -12.86 5.09
N ASP A 64 -22.51 -13.38 4.01
CA ASP A 64 -21.92 -14.73 3.96
C ASP A 64 -20.41 -14.69 4.24
N MET A 65 -19.86 -13.49 4.42
CA MET A 65 -18.46 -13.25 4.73
C MET A 65 -18.24 -13.17 6.24
N SER A 66 -17.08 -13.63 6.69
CA SER A 66 -16.74 -13.62 8.11
C SER A 66 -15.94 -12.37 8.45
N PRO A 67 -16.45 -11.51 9.37
CA PRO A 67 -15.75 -10.29 9.75
C PRO A 67 -14.58 -10.57 10.68
N GLY A 68 -13.59 -9.67 10.64
CA GLY A 68 -12.45 -9.70 11.53
C GLY A 68 -11.78 -8.34 11.67
N LEU A 69 -10.83 -8.28 12.60
CA LEU A 69 -10.01 -7.10 12.88
C LEU A 69 -8.55 -7.45 12.73
N ALA A 70 -7.77 -6.50 12.21
CA ALA A 70 -6.32 -6.67 12.07
C ALA A 70 -5.56 -5.41 12.42
N VAL A 71 -4.31 -5.62 12.85
CA VAL A 71 -3.31 -4.59 13.01
C VAL A 71 -2.23 -4.84 11.95
N THR A 72 -1.84 -3.79 11.25
CA THR A 72 -0.83 -3.86 10.20
C THR A 72 0.26 -2.85 10.44
N TYR A 73 1.50 -3.30 10.44
CA TYR A 73 2.68 -2.45 10.40
C TYR A 73 3.10 -2.26 8.95
N PHE A 74 3.38 -1.01 8.57
CA PHE A 74 3.87 -0.62 7.25
C PHE A 74 5.23 0.03 7.34
N ARG A 75 6.10 -0.24 6.38
CA ARG A 75 7.39 0.42 6.22
C ARG A 75 7.77 0.50 4.74
N GLY A 76 8.10 1.66 4.25
CA GLY A 76 8.73 1.81 2.95
C GLY A 76 10.15 1.25 2.95
N LEU A 77 10.51 0.53 1.92
CA LEU A 77 11.87 0.06 1.67
C LEU A 77 12.53 0.89 0.57
N ARG A 78 11.77 1.21 -0.46
CA ARG A 78 12.18 2.03 -1.61
C ARG A 78 10.98 2.84 -2.10
N LYS A 79 11.20 3.76 -3.03
CA LYS A 79 10.18 4.61 -3.65
C LYS A 79 8.90 3.85 -4.05
N HIS A 80 9.05 2.68 -4.67
CA HIS A 80 7.94 1.86 -5.17
C HIS A 80 7.73 0.55 -4.40
N VAL A 81 8.48 0.32 -3.32
CA VAL A 81 8.43 -0.94 -2.58
C VAL A 81 8.21 -0.66 -1.09
N ASP A 82 7.10 -1.16 -0.58
CA ASP A 82 6.82 -1.19 0.86
C ASP A 82 6.78 -2.64 1.36
N VAL A 83 6.99 -2.80 2.65
CA VAL A 83 6.73 -4.05 3.37
C VAL A 83 5.59 -3.81 4.35
N SER A 84 4.76 -4.82 4.51
CA SER A 84 3.71 -4.85 5.53
C SER A 84 3.78 -6.14 6.34
N ALA A 85 3.47 -6.04 7.63
CA ALA A 85 3.29 -7.19 8.51
C ALA A 85 1.92 -7.04 9.19
N THR A 86 1.07 -8.04 9.04
CA THR A 86 -0.32 -7.99 9.52
C THR A 86 -0.58 -9.13 10.50
N LEU A 87 -1.22 -8.80 11.61
CA LEU A 87 -1.78 -9.76 12.55
C LEU A 87 -3.28 -9.50 12.65
N GLY A 88 -4.10 -10.52 12.39
CA GLY A 88 -5.55 -10.40 12.37
C GLY A 88 -6.25 -11.57 13.05
N GLY A 89 -7.50 -11.34 13.43
CA GLY A 89 -8.37 -12.35 14.03
C GLY A 89 -9.79 -12.21 13.56
N SER A 90 -10.45 -13.35 13.34
CA SER A 90 -11.87 -13.42 12.99
C SER A 90 -12.53 -14.65 13.62
N PHE A 91 -13.81 -14.55 13.92
CA PHE A 91 -14.60 -15.73 14.33
C PHE A 91 -15.29 -16.31 13.12
N VAL A 92 -14.92 -17.53 12.76
CA VAL A 92 -15.36 -18.15 11.51
C VAL A 92 -15.55 -19.66 11.71
N ASN A 93 -16.46 -20.24 10.95
CA ASN A 93 -16.47 -21.67 10.72
C ASN A 93 -15.53 -21.96 9.54
N TYR A 94 -14.26 -22.19 9.86
CA TYR A 94 -13.19 -22.29 8.86
C TYR A 94 -13.32 -23.61 8.08
N PRO A 95 -13.56 -23.57 6.75
CA PRO A 95 -13.69 -24.79 5.96
C PRO A 95 -12.31 -25.41 5.76
N MET A 96 -12.09 -26.61 6.32
CA MET A 96 -10.91 -27.42 6.04
C MET A 96 -11.24 -28.57 5.10
N THR A 97 -10.23 -29.03 4.35
CA THR A 97 -10.34 -30.16 3.46
C THR A 97 -10.82 -31.37 4.19
N ASN A 98 -11.46 -32.18 4.34
CA ASN A 98 -11.83 -33.36 5.12
C ASN A 98 -12.30 -33.11 6.56
N ARG A 99 -12.65 -31.86 6.94
CA ARG A 99 -13.16 -31.58 8.29
C ARG A 99 -14.26 -30.53 8.26
N THR A 100 -15.34 -30.84 8.95
CA THR A 100 -16.46 -29.91 9.13
C THR A 100 -16.53 -29.49 10.59
N PHE A 101 -16.63 -28.21 10.85
CA PHE A 101 -16.82 -27.66 12.19
C PHE A 101 -18.21 -27.06 12.26
N THR A 102 -18.90 -27.32 13.34
CA THR A 102 -20.27 -26.83 13.55
C THR A 102 -20.35 -25.45 14.17
N ASN A 103 -19.30 -25.04 14.87
CA ASN A 103 -19.25 -23.78 15.60
C ASN A 103 -18.14 -22.87 15.09
N ASN A 104 -18.42 -21.56 15.06
CA ASN A 104 -17.42 -20.54 14.82
C ASN A 104 -16.34 -20.60 15.92
N SER A 105 -15.09 -20.51 15.51
CA SER A 105 -13.96 -20.45 16.40
C SER A 105 -13.00 -19.36 15.94
N LEU A 106 -12.12 -18.94 16.81
CA LEU A 106 -11.14 -17.90 16.51
C LEU A 106 -10.13 -18.42 15.48
N LEU A 107 -10.07 -17.74 14.34
CA LEU A 107 -9.02 -17.85 13.34
C LEU A 107 -8.04 -16.68 13.60
N LEU A 108 -6.82 -17.01 13.94
CA LEU A 108 -5.71 -16.04 14.04
C LEU A 108 -4.84 -16.18 12.81
N GLU A 109 -4.47 -15.07 12.21
CA GLU A 109 -3.66 -15.02 11.00
C GLU A 109 -2.54 -14.00 11.15
N ALA A 110 -1.34 -14.38 10.74
CA ALA A 110 -0.19 -13.48 10.65
C ALA A 110 0.44 -13.61 9.25
N ASN A 111 0.78 -12.50 8.63
CA ASN A 111 1.46 -12.51 7.35
C ASN A 111 2.43 -11.33 7.20
N ALA A 112 3.43 -11.53 6.36
CA ALA A 112 4.33 -10.49 5.87
C ALA A 112 4.25 -10.44 4.35
N ALA A 113 4.15 -9.24 3.79
CA ALA A 113 3.99 -9.05 2.35
C ALA A 113 4.80 -7.85 1.84
N LEU A 114 5.26 -7.97 0.61
CA LEU A 114 5.79 -6.87 -0.17
C LEU A 114 4.64 -6.22 -0.95
N GLN A 115 4.68 -4.91 -1.04
CA GLN A 115 3.73 -4.10 -1.78
C GLN A 115 4.49 -3.31 -2.83
N LEU A 116 4.18 -3.55 -4.10
CA LEU A 116 4.75 -2.85 -5.24
C LEU A 116 3.79 -1.73 -5.64
N LYS A 117 4.18 -0.49 -5.36
CA LYS A 117 3.39 0.71 -5.67
C LYS A 117 3.59 1.11 -7.14
N MET A 118 2.51 1.43 -7.82
CA MET A 118 2.55 1.89 -9.21
C MET A 118 2.97 3.36 -9.32
N VAL A 119 2.76 4.13 -8.26
CA VAL A 119 3.07 5.57 -8.18
C VAL A 119 3.84 5.91 -6.91
N SER A 120 4.50 7.07 -6.89
CA SER A 120 5.28 7.55 -5.73
C SER A 120 4.38 8.07 -4.60
N GLU A 121 4.99 8.30 -3.41
CA GLU A 121 4.30 8.83 -2.23
C GLU A 121 3.64 10.22 -2.42
N LYS A 122 4.06 10.97 -3.44
CA LYS A 122 3.51 12.30 -3.74
C LYS A 122 2.07 12.30 -4.26
N PHE A 123 1.60 11.16 -4.75
CA PHE A 123 0.22 11.03 -5.23
C PHE A 123 -0.73 10.77 -4.06
N TRP A 124 -1.89 11.40 -4.10
CA TRP A 124 -2.92 11.24 -3.09
C TRP A 124 -3.49 9.82 -3.02
N MET A 125 -3.49 9.10 -4.16
CA MET A 125 -3.92 7.71 -4.26
C MET A 125 -2.80 6.85 -4.87
N GLN A 126 -2.50 5.74 -4.22
CA GLN A 126 -1.39 4.86 -4.55
C GLN A 126 -1.89 3.43 -4.74
N PRO A 127 -2.21 3.03 -5.97
CA PRO A 127 -2.49 1.64 -6.27
C PRO A 127 -1.23 0.79 -6.11
N TYR A 128 -1.40 -0.42 -5.58
CA TYR A 128 -0.32 -1.37 -5.38
C TYR A 128 -0.77 -2.81 -5.60
N ILE A 129 0.17 -3.66 -5.97
CA ILE A 129 0.02 -5.10 -5.91
C ILE A 129 0.77 -5.62 -4.70
N THR A 130 0.29 -6.72 -4.11
CA THR A 130 0.89 -7.31 -2.92
C THR A 130 1.10 -8.80 -3.09
N ALA A 131 2.21 -9.29 -2.59
CA ALA A 131 2.54 -10.71 -2.50
C ALA A 131 3.32 -10.97 -1.22
N GLY A 132 3.07 -12.11 -0.58
CA GLY A 132 3.70 -12.41 0.69
C GLY A 132 3.56 -13.85 1.13
N ILE A 133 3.87 -14.06 2.40
CA ILE A 133 3.73 -15.35 3.05
C ILE A 133 3.10 -15.14 4.43
N GLY A 134 2.31 -16.11 4.87
CA GLY A 134 1.64 -16.05 6.14
C GLY A 134 1.28 -17.41 6.68
N GLY A 135 0.85 -17.40 7.92
CA GLY A 135 0.33 -18.57 8.62
C GLY A 135 -0.92 -18.21 9.38
N HIS A 136 -1.69 -19.22 9.68
CA HIS A 136 -2.84 -19.09 10.55
C HIS A 136 -2.91 -20.21 11.58
N LYS A 137 -3.62 -19.92 12.66
CA LYS A 137 -4.01 -20.88 13.68
C LYS A 137 -5.53 -20.89 13.81
N TYR A 138 -6.12 -22.08 13.67
CA TYR A 138 -7.54 -22.31 13.89
C TYR A 138 -7.72 -23.50 14.82
N LYS A 139 -8.26 -23.29 16.00
CA LYS A 139 -8.28 -24.32 17.09
C LYS A 139 -6.86 -24.84 17.35
N SER A 140 -6.64 -26.13 17.14
CA SER A 140 -5.32 -26.80 17.29
C SER A 140 -4.58 -26.98 15.97
N TYR A 141 -5.10 -26.43 14.87
CA TYR A 141 -4.53 -26.58 13.54
C TYR A 141 -3.76 -25.34 13.12
N TYR A 142 -2.62 -25.57 12.49
CA TYR A 142 -1.78 -24.52 11.90
C TYR A 142 -1.76 -24.73 10.39
N GLY A 143 -1.81 -23.63 9.66
CA GLY A 143 -1.72 -23.64 8.21
C GLY A 143 -0.86 -22.49 7.71
N ALA A 144 -0.29 -22.69 6.52
CA ALA A 144 0.47 -21.68 5.81
C ALA A 144 -0.23 -21.30 4.51
N PHE A 145 -0.11 -20.03 4.12
CA PHE A 145 -0.71 -19.49 2.91
C PHE A 145 0.15 -18.39 2.30
N MET A 146 -0.11 -18.11 1.04
CA MET A 146 0.50 -17.01 0.29
C MET A 146 -0.60 -15.98 -0.06
N PRO A 147 -0.59 -14.78 0.55
CA PRO A 147 -1.49 -13.70 0.16
C PRO A 147 -0.99 -13.07 -1.15
N LEU A 148 -1.84 -13.04 -2.16
CA LEU A 148 -1.63 -12.37 -3.44
C LEU A 148 -2.79 -11.41 -3.68
N GLY A 149 -2.54 -10.17 -4.04
CA GLY A 149 -3.64 -9.25 -4.20
C GLY A 149 -3.27 -7.88 -4.71
N LEU A 150 -4.25 -7.01 -4.64
CA LEU A 150 -4.16 -5.63 -5.07
C LEU A 150 -4.89 -4.73 -4.06
N GLY A 151 -4.50 -3.48 -4.04
CA GLY A 151 -5.11 -2.49 -3.18
C GLY A 151 -4.73 -1.08 -3.58
N PHE A 152 -5.21 -0.14 -2.82
CA PHE A 152 -4.82 1.26 -2.92
C PHE A 152 -4.70 1.88 -1.53
N LYS A 153 -3.82 2.86 -1.42
CA LYS A 153 -3.68 3.73 -0.26
C LYS A 153 -4.10 5.14 -0.67
N VAL A 154 -4.81 5.81 0.20
CA VAL A 154 -5.24 7.21 0.02
C VAL A 154 -4.63 8.02 1.15
N ASN A 155 -3.73 8.93 0.81
CA ASN A 155 -3.15 9.85 1.77
C ASN A 155 -4.12 11.02 1.97
N PHE A 156 -4.57 11.25 3.20
CA PHE A 156 -5.48 12.37 3.52
C PHE A 156 -4.89 13.37 4.52
N PHE A 157 -3.78 12.99 5.18
CA PHE A 157 -2.93 13.87 5.96
C PHE A 157 -1.48 13.43 5.77
N ASP A 158 -0.51 14.30 6.05
CA ASP A 158 0.92 13.98 5.95
C ASP A 158 1.31 12.71 6.72
N ASP A 159 0.60 12.41 7.80
CA ASP A 159 0.93 11.36 8.75
C ASP A 159 -0.07 10.20 8.77
N ALA A 160 -1.14 10.25 7.96
CA ALA A 160 -2.18 9.22 7.95
C ALA A 160 -2.66 8.87 6.55
N HIS A 161 -3.01 7.61 6.35
CA HIS A 161 -3.58 7.12 5.10
C HIS A 161 -4.67 6.07 5.36
N LEU A 162 -5.67 6.08 4.52
CA LEU A 162 -6.62 4.98 4.39
C LEU A 162 -6.01 3.94 3.45
N PHE A 163 -6.23 2.66 3.74
CA PHE A 163 -5.87 1.59 2.85
C PHE A 163 -7.04 0.64 2.63
N VAL A 164 -7.20 0.23 1.38
CA VAL A 164 -8.18 -0.78 0.98
C VAL A 164 -7.45 -1.80 0.14
N ASN A 165 -7.64 -3.07 0.44
CA ASN A 165 -7.05 -4.14 -0.36
C ASN A 165 -7.94 -5.39 -0.39
N SER A 166 -7.73 -6.17 -1.42
CA SER A 166 -8.30 -7.50 -1.57
C SER A 166 -7.17 -8.47 -1.87
N THR A 167 -7.01 -9.45 -1.01
CA THR A 167 -5.96 -10.48 -1.15
C THR A 167 -6.60 -11.86 -1.29
N TYR A 168 -6.15 -12.61 -2.27
CA TYR A 168 -6.46 -14.02 -2.43
C TYR A 168 -5.43 -14.84 -1.67
N ARG A 169 -5.87 -15.62 -0.72
CA ARG A 169 -5.03 -16.47 0.11
C ARG A 169 -4.92 -17.86 -0.51
N VAL A 170 -3.74 -18.14 -1.05
CA VAL A 170 -3.41 -19.43 -1.66
C VAL A 170 -2.82 -20.34 -0.58
N PRO A 171 -3.45 -21.48 -0.24
CA PRO A 171 -2.93 -22.36 0.78
C PRO A 171 -1.62 -23.03 0.32
N LEU A 172 -0.64 -23.04 1.20
CA LEU A 172 0.59 -23.83 1.07
C LEU A 172 0.45 -25.17 1.76
N THR A 173 -0.37 -25.26 2.83
CA THR A 173 -0.72 -26.49 3.53
C THR A 173 -2.17 -26.85 3.18
N THR A 174 -2.38 -27.72 2.21
CA THR A 174 -3.69 -28.01 1.61
C THR A 174 -4.68 -28.73 2.54
N GLU A 175 -4.21 -29.37 3.60
CA GLU A 175 -5.07 -30.05 4.56
C GLU A 175 -5.68 -29.13 5.61
N THR A 176 -4.94 -28.08 6.00
CA THR A 176 -5.31 -27.18 7.10
C THR A 176 -5.60 -25.75 6.67
N ALA A 177 -5.22 -25.38 5.46
CA ALA A 177 -5.50 -24.06 4.88
C ALA A 177 -6.45 -24.19 3.68
N ASN A 178 -7.29 -23.16 3.48
CA ASN A 178 -8.23 -23.10 2.37
C ASN A 178 -8.13 -21.79 1.63
N TYR A 179 -8.48 -21.83 0.34
CA TYR A 179 -8.55 -20.65 -0.51
C TYR A 179 -9.67 -19.72 -0.05
N HIS A 180 -9.36 -18.45 0.11
CA HIS A 180 -10.36 -17.42 0.34
C HIS A 180 -9.84 -16.05 -0.06
N PHE A 181 -10.77 -15.12 -0.30
CA PHE A 181 -10.43 -13.72 -0.36
C PHE A 181 -10.48 -13.11 1.03
N GLN A 182 -9.60 -12.15 1.28
CA GLN A 182 -9.71 -11.27 2.41
C GLN A 182 -9.74 -9.83 1.90
N HIS A 183 -10.86 -9.16 2.15
CA HIS A 183 -11.08 -7.76 1.80
C HIS A 183 -10.86 -6.90 3.03
N ASN A 184 -9.92 -5.97 2.98
CA ASN A 184 -9.57 -5.11 4.10
C ASN A 184 -9.87 -3.65 3.78
N ILE A 185 -10.36 -2.94 4.81
CA ILE A 185 -10.41 -1.48 4.85
C ILE A 185 -9.88 -1.01 6.20
N GLY A 186 -8.97 -0.06 6.21
CA GLY A 186 -8.35 0.40 7.44
C GLY A 186 -7.68 1.76 7.31
N ILE A 187 -7.27 2.28 8.45
CA ILE A 187 -6.57 3.55 8.59
C ILE A 187 -5.23 3.27 9.26
N ALA A 188 -4.17 3.89 8.75
CA ALA A 188 -2.84 3.81 9.33
C ALA A 188 -2.28 5.20 9.59
N GLY A 189 -1.59 5.34 10.71
CA GLY A 189 -0.90 6.55 11.13
C GLY A 189 0.60 6.31 11.25
N ARG A 190 1.38 7.37 11.01
CA ARG A 190 2.84 7.36 11.15
C ARG A 190 3.24 7.08 12.60
N ILE A 191 4.31 6.32 12.77
CA ILE A 191 4.98 6.12 14.04
C ILE A 191 6.38 6.73 13.98
N GLY A 192 6.75 7.42 15.06
CA GLY A 192 8.06 8.08 15.19
C GLY A 192 8.01 9.59 14.87
N LYS A 193 9.12 10.23 15.14
CA LYS A 193 9.25 11.70 14.92
C LYS A 193 9.20 12.01 13.43
N LYS A 194 8.50 13.09 13.07
CA LYS A 194 8.58 13.67 11.73
C LYS A 194 10.03 14.12 11.49
N LYS A 195 10.60 13.74 10.35
CA LYS A 195 11.92 14.24 9.97
C LYS A 195 11.78 15.75 9.77
N GLU A 196 12.39 16.53 10.66
CA GLU A 196 12.42 17.98 10.55
C GLU A 196 13.17 18.32 9.26
N VAL A 197 12.48 18.94 8.33
CA VAL A 197 13.12 19.45 7.12
C VAL A 197 13.98 20.60 7.59
N ALA A 198 15.30 20.49 7.42
CA ALA A 198 16.20 21.59 7.70
C ALA A 198 15.70 22.84 6.98
N PRO A 199 15.64 23.99 7.66
CA PRO A 199 15.26 25.23 7.01
C PRO A 199 16.14 25.43 5.76
N PRO A 200 15.58 25.97 4.66
CA PRO A 200 16.36 26.24 3.48
C PRO A 200 17.57 27.09 3.86
N PRO A 201 18.74 26.85 3.26
CA PRO A 201 19.92 27.66 3.53
C PRO A 201 19.56 29.15 3.31
N PRO A 202 20.08 30.06 4.13
CA PRO A 202 19.85 31.48 3.94
C PRO A 202 20.21 31.86 2.51
N PRO A 203 19.49 32.79 1.89
CA PRO A 203 19.84 33.26 0.55
C PRO A 203 21.28 33.71 0.55
N PRO A 204 22.03 33.52 -0.54
CA PRO A 204 23.39 34.00 -0.64
C PRO A 204 23.38 35.51 -0.38
N PRO A 205 24.42 36.04 0.29
CA PRO A 205 24.53 37.48 0.49
C PRO A 205 24.44 38.19 -0.87
N PRO A 206 23.81 39.37 -0.92
CA PRO A 206 23.76 40.13 -2.16
C PRO A 206 25.19 40.34 -2.68
N PRO A 207 25.37 40.31 -3.99
CA PRO A 207 26.69 40.61 -4.56
C PRO A 207 27.17 41.96 -4.05
N PRO A 208 28.48 42.12 -3.82
CA PRO A 208 29.02 43.40 -3.41
C PRO A 208 28.63 44.46 -4.43
N PRO A 209 28.42 45.71 -3.97
CA PRO A 209 28.15 46.81 -4.89
C PRO A 209 29.20 46.88 -5.99
N SER A 210 28.77 47.18 -7.20
CA SER A 210 29.65 47.32 -8.35
C SER A 210 30.48 48.61 -8.19
N ASP A 211 31.79 48.53 -8.39
CA ASP A 211 32.76 49.64 -8.47
C ASP A 211 33.64 49.33 -9.70
N ARG A 212 33.27 49.90 -10.85
CA ARG A 212 33.77 49.50 -12.16
C ARG A 212 35.19 50.00 -12.42
N ASP A 213 35.52 51.18 -11.94
CA ASP A 213 36.86 51.79 -12.14
C ASP A 213 37.79 51.57 -10.94
N GLY A 214 37.30 51.06 -9.81
CA GLY A 214 38.08 50.67 -8.65
C GLY A 214 38.62 51.84 -7.85
N ASP A 215 37.88 52.95 -7.83
CA ASP A 215 38.28 54.15 -7.09
C ASP A 215 37.79 54.14 -5.62
N GLY A 216 36.96 53.17 -5.27
CA GLY A 216 36.36 52.97 -3.95
C GLY A 216 34.99 53.62 -3.78
N ILE A 217 34.44 54.21 -4.83
CA ILE A 217 33.07 54.75 -4.87
C ILE A 217 32.21 53.80 -5.68
N ILE A 218 31.08 53.33 -5.12
CA ILE A 218 30.18 52.41 -5.82
C ILE A 218 29.50 53.12 -6.99
N ASP A 219 29.32 52.41 -8.12
CA ASP A 219 28.74 52.90 -9.39
C ASP A 219 27.42 53.67 -9.20
N ASP A 220 26.60 53.33 -8.21
CA ASP A 220 25.29 53.94 -7.94
C ASP A 220 25.38 55.39 -7.39
N VAL A 221 26.50 55.78 -6.79
CA VAL A 221 26.72 57.11 -6.21
C VAL A 221 27.91 57.85 -6.85
N ASP A 222 28.65 57.18 -7.71
CA ASP A 222 29.75 57.78 -8.47
C ASP A 222 29.19 58.62 -9.63
N LYS A 223 29.69 59.85 -9.76
CA LYS A 223 29.34 60.77 -10.85
C LYS A 223 30.04 60.45 -12.16
N CYS A 224 31.07 59.63 -12.11
CA CYS A 224 31.89 59.29 -13.26
C CYS A 224 32.29 57.77 -13.20
N PRO A 225 31.40 56.81 -13.24
CA PRO A 225 31.65 55.41 -12.93
C PRO A 225 32.61 54.68 -13.89
N ASP A 226 33.20 55.34 -14.84
CA ASP A 226 34.17 54.80 -15.79
C ASP A 226 35.53 55.51 -15.74
N THR A 227 35.80 56.42 -14.77
CA THR A 227 37.02 57.20 -14.67
C THR A 227 37.52 57.30 -13.22
N LYS A 228 38.75 56.79 -13.00
CA LYS A 228 39.43 56.89 -11.72
C LYS A 228 39.71 58.35 -11.38
#